data_2301bc8bc33ee837fd29a8b3d130fb7c
#
_entry.id   2301bc8bc33ee837fd29a8b3d130fb7c
#
_cell.length_a   1.000
_cell.length_b   1.000
_cell.length_c   1.000
_cell.angle_alpha   90.00
_cell.angle_beta   90.00
_cell.angle_gamma   90.00
#
_symmetry.space_group_name_H-M   'P 1'
#
loop_
_entity.id
_entity.type
_entity.pdbx_description
1 polymer ?
#
loop_
_entity_poly.entity_id
_entity_poly.type
_entity_poly.pdbx_seq_one_letter_code
_entity_poly.pdbx_strand_id
1 'polypeptide(L)'
;MFFLFIVKLSISFNFRGYLVLFNTITMIQYKLILITILSLAVIQGQDDSTRAVEWGYLDSLAGVYYYDDIPFTGPVVKQLDIGLMAGEFKDGIKHGLWQTLNQIGDPIMIGHFDNGKKHGDFEQWYDDGASRHRELIASFDQDKYVGKYREWYENGKRSIWGFYIDGKEQGRYIEWYSNGKKALKAKFINGEPDGWYR
;
A
#
# COMPACT_ATOMS: atom_id res chain seq x y z
N MET A 1 -24.12 -15.40 30.42
CA MET A 1 -23.75 -14.27 31.28
C MET A 1 -22.50 -13.63 30.63
N PHE A 2 -22.72 -12.68 29.71
CA PHE A 2 -21.66 -12.04 28.91
C PHE A 2 -21.21 -10.76 29.60
N PHE A 3 -19.93 -10.66 29.94
CA PHE A 3 -19.32 -9.44 30.47
C PHE A 3 -18.99 -8.51 29.30
N LEU A 4 -19.71 -7.41 29.22
CA LEU A 4 -19.43 -6.31 28.31
C LEU A 4 -18.39 -5.41 28.98
N PHE A 5 -17.13 -5.39 28.46
CA PHE A 5 -16.16 -4.40 28.92
C PHE A 5 -16.36 -3.12 28.09
N ILE A 6 -17.00 -2.13 28.70
CA ILE A 6 -17.07 -0.76 28.16
C ILE A 6 -15.78 -0.05 28.54
N VAL A 7 -14.89 0.17 27.57
CA VAL A 7 -13.75 1.06 27.75
C VAL A 7 -14.24 2.50 27.60
N LYS A 8 -14.26 3.20 28.70
CA LYS A 8 -14.60 4.64 28.79
C LYS A 8 -13.38 5.44 28.31
N LEU A 9 -13.35 5.91 27.06
CA LEU A 9 -12.33 6.85 26.59
C LEU A 9 -12.68 8.26 27.09
N SER A 10 -11.85 8.81 27.96
CA SER A 10 -11.89 10.23 28.30
C SER A 10 -11.17 11.02 27.21
N ILE A 11 -11.91 11.81 26.44
CA ILE A 11 -11.36 12.68 25.40
C ILE A 11 -11.14 14.06 26.04
N SER A 12 -9.88 14.43 26.25
CA SER A 12 -9.50 15.81 26.50
C SER A 12 -9.03 16.44 25.18
N PHE A 13 -9.74 17.49 24.75
CA PHE A 13 -9.47 18.19 23.50
C PHE A 13 -8.23 19.07 23.60
N ASN A 14 -7.24 18.85 22.73
CA ASN A 14 -6.17 19.80 22.49
C ASN A 14 -5.93 19.94 20.97
N PHE A 15 -6.02 21.15 20.44
CA PHE A 15 -6.15 21.49 19.02
C PHE A 15 -4.97 21.10 18.10
N ARG A 16 -3.88 20.55 18.64
CA ARG A 16 -2.74 19.99 17.86
C ARG A 16 -2.85 18.49 17.55
N GLY A 17 -3.88 17.83 18.04
CA GLY A 17 -4.06 16.37 17.94
C GLY A 17 -4.76 15.86 16.70
N TYR A 18 -5.39 16.71 15.89
CA TYR A 18 -6.25 16.23 14.79
C TYR A 18 -5.51 15.51 13.66
N LEU A 19 -4.27 15.90 13.37
CA LEU A 19 -3.49 15.26 12.28
C LEU A 19 -2.96 13.87 12.69
N VAL A 20 -2.64 13.69 13.98
CA VAL A 20 -2.16 12.40 14.52
C VAL A 20 -3.31 11.41 14.72
N LEU A 21 -4.50 11.92 15.11
CA LEU A 21 -5.70 11.08 15.29
C LEU A 21 -6.26 10.55 13.96
N PHE A 22 -6.19 11.31 12.87
CA PHE A 22 -6.62 10.83 11.56
C PHE A 22 -5.76 9.67 11.06
N ASN A 23 -4.44 9.73 11.26
CA ASN A 23 -3.54 8.62 10.89
C ASN A 23 -3.74 7.39 11.78
N THR A 24 -4.00 7.55 13.08
CA THR A 24 -4.25 6.41 13.99
C THR A 24 -5.61 5.76 13.76
N ILE A 25 -6.65 6.53 13.42
CA ILE A 25 -7.99 5.98 13.11
C ILE A 25 -7.96 5.16 11.81
N THR A 26 -7.31 5.65 10.75
CA THR A 26 -7.13 4.88 9.51
C THR A 26 -6.31 3.61 9.76
N MET A 27 -5.26 3.67 10.56
CA MET A 27 -4.44 2.52 10.91
C MET A 27 -5.20 1.48 11.75
N ILE A 28 -6.04 1.92 12.69
CA ILE A 28 -6.90 1.04 13.47
C ILE A 28 -7.97 0.39 12.57
N GLN A 29 -8.51 1.13 11.60
CA GLN A 29 -9.45 0.57 10.63
C GLN A 29 -8.80 -0.48 9.72
N TYR A 30 -7.57 -0.26 9.25
CA TYR A 30 -6.84 -1.27 8.46
C TYR A 30 -6.47 -2.50 9.29
N LYS A 31 -6.02 -2.35 10.54
CA LYS A 31 -5.80 -3.47 11.47
C LYS A 31 -7.10 -4.22 11.79
N LEU A 32 -8.22 -3.51 11.98
CA LEU A 32 -9.54 -4.12 12.19
C LEU A 32 -10.05 -4.85 10.95
N ILE A 33 -9.86 -4.32 9.75
CA ILE A 33 -10.23 -4.97 8.49
C ILE A 33 -9.41 -6.25 8.30
N LEU A 34 -8.11 -6.22 8.56
CA LEU A 34 -7.26 -7.41 8.45
C LEU A 34 -7.60 -8.46 9.53
N ILE A 35 -7.84 -8.02 10.77
CA ILE A 35 -8.27 -8.90 11.85
C ILE A 35 -9.67 -9.46 11.57
N THR A 36 -10.59 -8.70 10.96
CA THR A 36 -11.90 -9.21 10.56
C THR A 36 -11.81 -10.17 9.38
N ILE A 37 -10.95 -9.94 8.40
CA ILE A 37 -10.71 -10.89 7.30
C ILE A 37 -10.09 -12.20 7.86
N LEU A 38 -9.11 -12.10 8.77
CA LEU A 38 -8.48 -13.26 9.41
C LEU A 38 -9.36 -13.92 10.49
N SER A 39 -10.14 -13.16 11.27
CA SER A 39 -10.98 -13.69 12.36
C SER A 39 -12.35 -14.20 11.88
N LEU A 40 -12.92 -13.66 10.82
CA LEU A 40 -14.11 -14.22 10.19
C LEU A 40 -13.81 -15.60 9.56
N ALA A 41 -12.57 -15.84 9.13
CA ALA A 41 -12.14 -17.15 8.64
C ALA A 41 -12.04 -18.22 9.76
N VAL A 42 -11.99 -17.82 11.04
CA VAL A 42 -11.75 -18.75 12.16
C VAL A 42 -13.04 -19.08 12.94
N ILE A 43 -14.11 -18.26 12.89
CA ILE A 43 -15.19 -18.33 13.90
C ILE A 43 -16.53 -18.84 13.39
N GLN A 44 -16.79 -18.93 12.09
CA GLN A 44 -18.06 -19.46 11.60
C GLN A 44 -17.82 -20.46 10.47
N GLY A 45 -18.37 -21.66 10.58
CA GLY A 45 -18.49 -22.66 9.53
C GLY A 45 -19.41 -22.17 8.40
N GLN A 46 -19.01 -21.11 7.74
CA GLN A 46 -19.64 -20.53 6.56
C GLN A 46 -18.71 -20.73 5.36
N ASP A 47 -19.37 -21.04 4.26
CA ASP A 47 -18.91 -21.14 2.88
C ASP A 47 -17.40 -20.87 2.66
N ASP A 48 -16.70 -21.87 2.14
CA ASP A 48 -15.25 -21.89 1.89
C ASP A 48 -14.73 -20.72 1.02
N SER A 49 -15.62 -19.97 0.39
CA SER A 49 -15.33 -18.85 -0.52
C SER A 49 -14.78 -17.58 0.15
N THR A 50 -14.91 -17.45 1.47
CA THR A 50 -14.44 -16.26 2.22
C THR A 50 -13.13 -16.47 2.95
N ARG A 51 -12.60 -17.69 2.97
CA ARG A 51 -11.35 -18.04 3.63
C ARG A 51 -10.16 -17.65 2.77
N ALA A 52 -9.22 -16.88 3.33
CA ALA A 52 -7.97 -16.59 2.64
C ALA A 52 -7.16 -17.88 2.43
N VAL A 53 -6.79 -18.15 1.17
CA VAL A 53 -5.94 -19.26 0.79
C VAL A 53 -4.47 -18.84 0.97
N GLU A 54 -3.64 -19.73 1.52
CA GLU A 54 -2.21 -19.49 1.54
C GLU A 54 -1.67 -19.62 0.11
N TRP A 55 -0.88 -18.63 -0.34
CA TRP A 55 -0.35 -18.58 -1.70
C TRP A 55 0.39 -19.85 -2.14
N GLY A 56 1.01 -20.55 -1.19
CA GLY A 56 1.72 -21.81 -1.46
C GLY A 56 0.85 -22.95 -1.99
N TYR A 57 -0.47 -22.84 -1.86
CA TYR A 57 -1.42 -23.82 -2.42
C TYR A 57 -1.93 -23.46 -3.81
N LEU A 58 -1.46 -22.36 -4.40
CA LEU A 58 -1.84 -21.94 -5.74
C LEU A 58 -0.77 -22.32 -6.75
N ASP A 59 -1.17 -23.01 -7.80
CA ASP A 59 -0.37 -23.20 -8.99
C ASP A 59 -0.39 -21.95 -9.87
N SER A 60 0.63 -21.73 -10.69
CA SER A 60 0.66 -20.60 -11.60
C SER A 60 1.09 -21.00 -13.00
N LEU A 61 0.36 -20.54 -13.99
CA LEU A 61 0.67 -20.71 -15.42
C LEU A 61 0.47 -19.39 -16.15
N ALA A 62 1.52 -18.92 -16.81
CA ALA A 62 1.51 -17.67 -17.58
C ALA A 62 1.00 -16.42 -16.80
N GLY A 63 1.27 -16.37 -15.49
CA GLY A 63 0.85 -15.26 -14.62
C GLY A 63 -0.59 -15.33 -14.10
N VAL A 64 -1.30 -16.41 -14.42
CA VAL A 64 -2.62 -16.74 -13.86
C VAL A 64 -2.43 -17.75 -12.74
N TYR A 65 -3.10 -17.57 -11.60
CA TYR A 65 -3.06 -18.43 -10.43
C TYR A 65 -4.29 -19.33 -10.36
N TYR A 66 -4.07 -20.60 -10.06
CA TYR A 66 -5.09 -21.65 -10.06
C TYR A 66 -5.16 -22.34 -8.71
N TYR A 67 -6.36 -22.75 -8.32
CA TYR A 67 -6.62 -23.67 -7.22
C TYR A 67 -7.43 -24.86 -7.77
N ASP A 68 -6.88 -26.08 -7.65
CA ASP A 68 -7.46 -27.29 -8.23
C ASP A 68 -7.81 -27.13 -9.73
N ASP A 69 -6.84 -26.64 -10.52
CA ASP A 69 -6.97 -26.39 -11.98
C ASP A 69 -8.01 -25.33 -12.40
N ILE A 70 -8.62 -24.62 -11.43
CA ILE A 70 -9.58 -23.56 -11.68
C ILE A 70 -8.91 -22.20 -11.40
N PRO A 71 -9.04 -21.18 -12.29
CA PRO A 71 -8.56 -19.83 -12.00
C PRO A 71 -9.10 -19.32 -10.66
N PHE A 72 -8.20 -19.02 -9.74
CA PHE A 72 -8.58 -18.71 -8.35
C PHE A 72 -9.23 -17.33 -8.25
N THR A 73 -10.37 -17.27 -7.57
CA THR A 73 -11.02 -16.00 -7.18
C THR A 73 -11.24 -16.01 -5.67
N GLY A 74 -10.65 -15.04 -4.97
CA GLY A 74 -10.79 -14.91 -3.54
C GLY A 74 -9.57 -14.30 -2.86
N PRO A 75 -9.64 -14.13 -1.53
CA PRO A 75 -8.56 -13.59 -0.73
C PRO A 75 -7.39 -14.57 -0.61
N VAL A 76 -6.17 -14.02 -0.59
CA VAL A 76 -4.94 -14.79 -0.49
C VAL A 76 -3.99 -14.15 0.50
N VAL A 77 -3.21 -14.98 1.17
CA VAL A 77 -2.13 -14.55 2.06
C VAL A 77 -0.84 -15.27 1.69
N LYS A 78 0.29 -14.59 1.89
CA LYS A 78 1.63 -15.15 1.71
C LYS A 78 2.51 -14.72 2.86
N GLN A 79 3.10 -15.70 3.55
CA GLN A 79 4.14 -15.42 4.53
C GLN A 79 5.43 -15.03 3.79
N LEU A 80 6.05 -13.94 4.20
CA LEU A 80 7.34 -13.43 3.74
C LEU A 80 8.32 -13.37 4.91
N ASP A 81 9.61 -13.33 4.64
CA ASP A 81 10.63 -13.14 5.69
C ASP A 81 10.45 -11.81 6.43
N ILE A 82 9.98 -10.78 5.72
CA ILE A 82 9.72 -9.45 6.27
C ILE A 82 8.34 -9.31 6.93
N GLY A 83 7.46 -10.33 6.85
CA GLY A 83 6.11 -10.26 7.41
C GLY A 83 5.05 -10.95 6.54
N LEU A 84 3.90 -10.33 6.32
CA LEU A 84 2.75 -10.92 5.63
C LEU A 84 2.32 -10.07 4.43
N MET A 85 2.13 -10.71 3.27
CA MET A 85 1.44 -10.12 2.13
C MET A 85 0.00 -10.65 2.07
N ALA A 86 -0.96 -9.76 1.83
CA ALA A 86 -2.37 -10.10 1.67
C ALA A 86 -2.99 -9.32 0.51
N GLY A 87 -3.95 -9.93 -0.17
CA GLY A 87 -4.70 -9.33 -1.27
C GLY A 87 -5.76 -10.28 -1.77
N GLU A 88 -6.25 -10.04 -2.98
CA GLU A 88 -7.21 -10.92 -3.62
C GLU A 88 -6.85 -11.17 -5.08
N PHE A 89 -7.23 -12.33 -5.56
CA PHE A 89 -7.26 -12.65 -6.97
C PHE A 89 -8.71 -12.64 -7.49
N LYS A 90 -8.87 -12.28 -8.74
CA LYS A 90 -10.08 -12.45 -9.53
C LYS A 90 -9.69 -13.16 -10.82
N ASP A 91 -10.30 -14.32 -11.05
CA ASP A 91 -10.00 -15.17 -12.21
C ASP A 91 -8.50 -15.47 -12.36
N GLY A 92 -7.83 -15.74 -11.22
CA GLY A 92 -6.39 -16.02 -11.15
C GLY A 92 -5.48 -14.80 -11.28
N ILE A 93 -6.02 -13.59 -11.37
CA ILE A 93 -5.25 -12.36 -11.60
C ILE A 93 -5.39 -11.41 -10.41
N LYS A 94 -4.29 -10.75 -10.00
CA LYS A 94 -4.33 -9.76 -8.91
C LYS A 94 -5.39 -8.70 -9.16
N HIS A 95 -6.25 -8.48 -8.15
CA HIS A 95 -7.32 -7.51 -8.19
C HIS A 95 -7.50 -6.85 -6.81
N GLY A 96 -8.13 -5.65 -6.78
CA GLY A 96 -8.45 -4.98 -5.52
C GLY A 96 -7.25 -4.52 -4.72
N LEU A 97 -7.41 -4.45 -3.40
CA LEU A 97 -6.41 -3.96 -2.45
C LEU A 97 -5.36 -5.03 -2.15
N TRP A 98 -4.09 -4.66 -2.28
CA TRP A 98 -2.94 -5.47 -1.87
C TRP A 98 -2.14 -4.73 -0.81
N GLN A 99 -1.69 -5.45 0.20
CA GLN A 99 -0.87 -4.88 1.26
C GLN A 99 0.23 -5.84 1.70
N THR A 100 1.35 -5.29 2.11
CA THR A 100 2.42 -6.02 2.77
C THR A 100 2.60 -5.42 4.16
N LEU A 101 2.60 -6.28 5.16
CA LEU A 101 2.82 -5.94 6.56
C LEU A 101 4.20 -6.44 6.97
N ASN A 102 4.89 -5.72 7.85
CA ASN A 102 6.09 -6.21 8.49
C ASN A 102 5.77 -7.22 9.62
N GLN A 103 6.82 -7.75 10.28
CA GLN A 103 6.68 -8.76 11.34
C GLN A 103 5.86 -8.29 12.55
N ILE A 104 5.77 -6.99 12.81
CA ILE A 104 4.95 -6.43 13.89
C ILE A 104 3.54 -6.02 13.44
N GLY A 105 3.19 -6.30 12.17
CA GLY A 105 1.87 -6.05 11.59
C GLY A 105 1.65 -4.62 11.10
N ASP A 106 2.70 -3.83 10.94
CA ASP A 106 2.60 -2.50 10.34
C ASP A 106 2.70 -2.58 8.81
N PRO A 107 1.86 -1.86 8.06
CA PRO A 107 1.95 -1.85 6.61
C PRO A 107 3.23 -1.18 6.13
N ILE A 108 3.94 -1.85 5.23
CA ILE A 108 5.10 -1.35 4.50
C ILE A 108 4.80 -1.12 3.01
N MET A 109 3.67 -1.65 2.52
CA MET A 109 3.13 -1.35 1.20
C MET A 109 1.62 -1.47 1.22
N ILE A 110 0.94 -0.53 0.57
CA ILE A 110 -0.50 -0.57 0.28
C ILE A 110 -0.69 -0.10 -1.16
N GLY A 111 -1.47 -0.84 -1.95
CA GLY A 111 -1.77 -0.45 -3.32
C GLY A 111 -2.92 -1.23 -3.92
N HIS A 112 -3.49 -0.72 -5.00
CA HIS A 112 -4.58 -1.36 -5.72
C HIS A 112 -4.09 -1.95 -7.04
N PHE A 113 -4.70 -3.07 -7.41
CA PHE A 113 -4.49 -3.73 -8.70
C PHE A 113 -5.82 -3.88 -9.44
N ASP A 114 -5.76 -3.71 -10.74
CA ASP A 114 -6.85 -4.03 -11.66
C ASP A 114 -6.30 -4.89 -12.80
N ASN A 115 -6.87 -6.09 -12.97
CA ASN A 115 -6.43 -7.05 -13.98
C ASN A 115 -4.90 -7.29 -13.96
N GLY A 116 -4.32 -7.44 -12.78
CA GLY A 116 -2.91 -7.73 -12.57
C GLY A 116 -1.98 -6.51 -12.62
N LYS A 117 -2.48 -5.36 -13.01
CA LYS A 117 -1.72 -4.13 -13.14
C LYS A 117 -1.97 -3.17 -11.98
N LYS A 118 -0.96 -2.42 -11.58
CA LYS A 118 -1.12 -1.35 -10.60
C LYS A 118 -2.11 -0.31 -11.12
N HIS A 119 -3.09 0.05 -10.26
CA HIS A 119 -4.13 1.02 -10.57
C HIS A 119 -4.53 1.77 -9.30
N GLY A 120 -4.72 3.11 -9.37
CA GLY A 120 -5.03 3.93 -8.19
C GLY A 120 -3.81 4.23 -7.32
N ASP A 121 -4.06 4.52 -6.05
CA ASP A 121 -3.03 5.01 -5.14
C ASP A 121 -2.15 3.88 -4.60
N PHE A 122 -0.84 4.18 -4.50
CA PHE A 122 0.19 3.33 -3.89
C PHE A 122 0.93 4.13 -2.85
N GLU A 123 1.11 3.52 -1.67
CA GLU A 123 1.98 4.01 -0.61
C GLU A 123 2.95 2.93 -0.18
N GLN A 124 4.23 3.31 0.03
CA GLN A 124 5.28 2.45 0.57
C GLN A 124 5.99 3.14 1.72
N TRP A 125 6.49 2.35 2.65
CA TRP A 125 7.26 2.80 3.81
C TRP A 125 8.52 1.98 3.95
N TYR A 126 9.58 2.60 4.40
CA TYR A 126 10.78 1.90 4.85
C TYR A 126 10.44 1.05 6.09
N ASP A 127 10.98 -0.16 6.12
CA ASP A 127 10.87 -1.05 7.28
C ASP A 127 12.14 -0.92 8.14
N ASP A 128 12.31 0.25 8.74
CA ASP A 128 13.45 0.58 9.62
C ASP A 128 13.18 0.24 11.11
N GLY A 129 12.05 -0.41 11.37
CA GLY A 129 11.62 -0.89 12.70
C GLY A 129 11.19 0.20 13.68
N ALA A 130 11.52 1.47 13.47
CA ALA A 130 11.27 2.53 14.45
C ALA A 130 10.54 3.75 13.89
N SER A 131 10.88 4.22 12.70
CA SER A 131 10.51 5.58 12.27
C SER A 131 9.37 5.64 11.28
N ARG A 132 9.00 4.54 10.62
CA ARG A 132 7.96 4.48 9.58
C ARG A 132 8.00 5.65 8.60
N HIS A 133 9.19 5.96 8.11
CA HIS A 133 9.32 6.95 7.07
C HIS A 133 8.65 6.45 5.78
N ARG A 134 7.88 7.33 5.13
CA ARG A 134 7.38 7.04 3.80
C ARG A 134 8.54 6.89 2.84
N GLU A 135 8.45 5.91 1.96
CA GLU A 135 9.34 5.71 0.84
C GLU A 135 8.75 6.32 -0.43
N LEU A 136 7.47 5.99 -0.71
CA LEU A 136 6.79 6.39 -1.93
C LEU A 136 5.31 6.72 -1.68
N ILE A 137 4.83 7.77 -2.34
CA ILE A 137 3.41 8.00 -2.61
C ILE A 137 3.27 8.30 -4.11
N ALA A 138 2.54 7.46 -4.80
CA ALA A 138 2.29 7.60 -6.23
C ALA A 138 0.89 7.09 -6.57
N SER A 139 0.36 7.51 -7.72
CA SER A 139 -0.83 6.92 -8.31
C SER A 139 -0.45 6.28 -9.64
N PHE A 140 -1.16 5.19 -9.97
CA PHE A 140 -0.93 4.42 -11.19
C PHE A 140 -2.22 4.31 -12.01
N ASP A 141 -2.05 4.25 -13.31
CA ASP A 141 -3.06 3.77 -14.27
C ASP A 141 -2.42 2.73 -15.17
N GLN A 142 -2.84 1.46 -15.01
CA GLN A 142 -2.34 0.32 -15.77
C GLN A 142 -0.79 0.25 -15.79
N ASP A 143 -0.15 0.25 -14.59
CA ASP A 143 1.30 0.25 -14.33
C ASP A 143 2.04 1.55 -14.68
N LYS A 144 1.39 2.55 -15.22
CA LYS A 144 2.00 3.83 -15.53
C LYS A 144 1.74 4.84 -14.42
N TYR A 145 2.76 5.61 -14.05
CA TYR A 145 2.58 6.72 -13.13
C TYR A 145 1.63 7.78 -13.67
N VAL A 146 0.69 8.22 -12.83
CA VAL A 146 -0.22 9.33 -13.11
C VAL A 146 -0.32 10.26 -11.91
N GLY A 147 -0.51 11.56 -12.16
CA GLY A 147 -0.67 12.52 -11.09
C GLY A 147 0.60 12.80 -10.30
N LYS A 148 0.44 13.02 -9.00
CA LYS A 148 1.52 13.42 -8.10
C LYS A 148 2.40 12.23 -7.75
N TYR A 149 3.73 12.41 -7.87
CA TYR A 149 4.76 11.49 -7.44
C TYR A 149 5.59 12.11 -6.33
N ARG A 150 5.82 11.38 -5.24
CA ARG A 150 6.63 11.79 -4.11
C ARG A 150 7.41 10.61 -3.58
N GLU A 151 8.69 10.82 -3.38
CA GLU A 151 9.60 9.83 -2.84
C GLU A 151 10.47 10.45 -1.74
N TRP A 152 10.88 9.66 -0.79
CA TRP A 152 11.70 10.05 0.35
C TRP A 152 12.85 9.07 0.53
N TYR A 153 13.92 9.54 1.10
CA TYR A 153 15.01 8.73 1.61
C TYR A 153 14.62 8.09 2.94
N GLU A 154 15.35 7.05 3.35
CA GLU A 154 15.22 6.40 4.68
C GLU A 154 15.27 7.40 5.84
N ASN A 155 16.08 8.45 5.73
CA ASN A 155 16.18 9.50 6.74
C ASN A 155 14.98 10.47 6.76
N GLY A 156 13.91 10.17 6.06
CA GLY A 156 12.65 10.93 6.00
C GLY A 156 12.71 12.22 5.16
N LYS A 157 13.88 12.55 4.58
CA LYS A 157 13.98 13.71 3.69
C LYS A 157 13.48 13.35 2.29
N ARG A 158 12.87 14.33 1.62
CA ARG A 158 12.40 14.15 0.24
C ARG A 158 13.57 13.80 -0.68
N SER A 159 13.35 12.82 -1.58
CA SER A 159 14.26 12.50 -2.69
C SER A 159 13.71 13.04 -4.01
N ILE A 160 12.42 12.81 -4.30
CA ILE A 160 11.78 13.24 -5.55
C ILE A 160 10.42 13.87 -5.30
N TRP A 161 10.11 14.88 -6.07
CA TRP A 161 8.78 15.44 -6.26
C TRP A 161 8.55 15.72 -7.74
N GLY A 162 7.46 15.17 -8.29
CA GLY A 162 7.10 15.34 -9.68
C GLY A 162 5.60 15.18 -9.92
N PHE A 163 5.24 15.32 -11.17
CA PHE A 163 3.91 15.03 -11.69
C PHE A 163 4.05 14.23 -12.99
N TYR A 164 3.22 13.22 -13.16
CA TYR A 164 3.28 12.29 -14.29
C TYR A 164 1.95 12.25 -15.04
N ILE A 165 2.02 12.11 -16.36
CA ILE A 165 0.90 11.80 -17.24
C ILE A 165 1.33 10.62 -18.11
N ASP A 166 0.57 9.52 -18.05
CA ASP A 166 0.84 8.31 -18.85
C ASP A 166 2.30 7.80 -18.72
N GLY A 167 2.83 7.83 -17.48
CA GLY A 167 4.19 7.39 -17.14
C GLY A 167 5.31 8.37 -17.50
N LYS A 168 5.00 9.56 -18.03
CA LYS A 168 5.99 10.57 -18.42
C LYS A 168 5.93 11.78 -17.49
N GLU A 169 7.10 12.34 -17.17
CA GLU A 169 7.20 13.56 -16.37
C GLU A 169 6.47 14.72 -17.06
N GLN A 170 5.73 15.47 -16.26
CA GLN A 170 4.98 16.63 -16.74
C GLN A 170 5.09 17.80 -15.75
N GLY A 171 5.45 18.97 -16.26
CA GLY A 171 5.56 20.18 -15.45
C GLY A 171 6.80 20.19 -14.57
N ARG A 172 6.67 20.70 -13.37
CA ARG A 172 7.80 20.88 -12.44
C ARG A 172 8.25 19.55 -11.86
N TYR A 173 9.58 19.34 -11.83
CA TYR A 173 10.24 18.17 -11.24
C TYR A 173 11.42 18.62 -10.35
N ILE A 174 11.56 18.02 -9.18
CA ILE A 174 12.62 18.37 -8.23
C ILE A 174 13.18 17.09 -7.63
N GLU A 175 14.52 17.01 -7.59
CA GLU A 175 15.26 16.02 -6.82
C GLU A 175 16.05 16.70 -5.72
N TRP A 176 16.29 15.96 -4.66
CA TRP A 176 17.13 16.35 -3.53
C TRP A 176 18.16 15.28 -3.23
N TYR A 177 19.30 15.66 -2.73
CA TYR A 177 20.25 14.77 -2.10
C TYR A 177 19.73 14.33 -0.71
N SER A 178 20.25 13.23 -0.17
CA SER A 178 19.91 12.72 1.17
C SER A 178 20.21 13.72 2.31
N ASN A 179 21.11 14.69 2.07
CA ASN A 179 21.34 15.80 2.99
C ASN A 179 20.23 16.88 2.96
N GLY A 180 19.28 16.79 2.00
CA GLY A 180 18.15 17.72 1.79
C GLY A 180 18.45 18.92 0.90
N LYS A 181 19.67 19.04 0.36
CA LYS A 181 19.97 20.05 -0.66
C LYS A 181 19.38 19.63 -1.99
N LYS A 182 18.93 20.60 -2.79
CA LYS A 182 18.40 20.31 -4.15
C LYS A 182 19.53 19.80 -5.03
N ALA A 183 19.27 18.66 -5.69
CA ALA A 183 20.16 18.08 -6.69
C ALA A 183 19.75 18.53 -8.09
N LEU A 184 18.42 18.58 -8.36
CA LEU A 184 17.87 18.95 -9.67
C LEU A 184 16.59 19.75 -9.47
N LYS A 185 16.40 20.73 -10.33
CA LYS A 185 15.11 21.40 -10.54
C LYS A 185 14.92 21.60 -12.03
N ALA A 186 13.91 20.97 -12.59
CA ALA A 186 13.62 20.97 -14.01
C ALA A 186 12.14 21.16 -14.29
N LYS A 187 11.80 21.44 -15.53
CA LYS A 187 10.46 21.38 -16.07
C LYS A 187 10.46 20.39 -17.23
N PHE A 188 9.45 19.54 -17.27
CA PHE A 188 9.27 18.54 -18.33
C PHE A 188 7.95 18.74 -19.06
N ILE A 189 7.95 18.38 -20.34
CA ILE A 189 6.75 18.20 -21.16
C ILE A 189 6.87 16.84 -21.84
N ASN A 190 5.91 15.94 -21.53
CA ASN A 190 5.89 14.57 -22.08
C ASN A 190 7.18 13.77 -21.86
N GLY A 191 7.84 13.95 -20.72
CA GLY A 191 9.11 13.28 -20.39
C GLY A 191 10.37 13.94 -20.94
N GLU A 192 10.22 14.99 -21.77
CA GLU A 192 11.36 15.74 -22.30
C GLU A 192 11.60 17.02 -21.51
N PRO A 193 12.86 17.39 -21.22
CA PRO A 193 13.19 18.64 -20.55
C PRO A 193 12.69 19.86 -21.34
N ASP A 194 11.97 20.77 -20.63
CA ASP A 194 11.43 22.00 -21.21
C ASP A 194 11.91 23.22 -20.43
N GLY A 195 12.88 23.94 -20.97
CA GLY A 195 13.30 25.27 -20.55
C GLY A 195 14.50 25.32 -19.61
N TRP A 196 14.36 25.18 -18.28
CA TRP A 196 15.50 25.42 -17.38
C TRP A 196 15.87 24.18 -16.55
N TYR A 197 17.19 24.05 -16.46
CA TYR A 197 17.87 23.00 -15.69
C TYR A 197 18.75 23.69 -14.64
N ARG A 198 18.61 23.34 -13.37
CA ARG A 198 19.52 23.76 -12.29
C ARG A 198 19.75 22.63 -11.32
#